data_ef7eadcc3c33606b1a15ef81e5580320
#
_entry.id   ef7eadcc3c33606b1a15ef81e5580320
#
_cell.length_a   1.000
_cell.length_b   1.000
_cell.length_c   1.000
_cell.angle_alpha   90.00
_cell.angle_beta   90.00
_cell.angle_gamma   90.00
#
_symmetry.space_group_name_H-M   'P 1'
#
loop_
_entity.id
_entity.type
_entity.pdbx_description
1 polymer ?
#
loop_
_entity_poly.entity_id
_entity_poly.type
_entity_poly.pdbx_seq_one_letter_code
_entity_poly.pdbx_strand_id
1 'polypeptide(L)'
;GPVGACGVSLGGYYAPRAAAREPRLRAVAGVSGAFNFGECWGGLPPLTREAFAHHSGAEDEEDARSKALELDLAPVIAELDRPALMVTGKRDRIIPWEQTKRIADEAPNGQFVLYEEGNHVCNNIPYKYRPLVADWLAKELDGVG
;
A
#
# COMPACT_ATOMS: atom_id res chain seq x y z
N GLY A 1 4.95 -24.20 -0.70
CA GLY A 1 5.91 -23.32 -1.31
C GLY A 1 5.91 -21.92 -0.69
N PRO A 2 6.81 -21.04 -1.10
CA PRO A 2 6.87 -19.68 -0.57
C PRO A 2 5.61 -18.88 -0.92
N VAL A 3 5.21 -17.97 -0.03
CA VAL A 3 3.99 -17.18 -0.15
C VAL A 3 4.36 -15.68 -0.15
N GLY A 4 3.74 -14.95 -1.05
CA GLY A 4 3.81 -13.49 -1.09
C GLY A 4 2.44 -12.87 -0.86
N ALA A 5 2.41 -11.56 -0.68
CA ALA A 5 1.18 -10.79 -0.55
C ALA A 5 1.16 -9.65 -1.56
N CYS A 6 -0.03 -9.33 -2.04
CA CYS A 6 -0.26 -8.15 -2.86
C CYS A 6 -1.53 -7.44 -2.38
N GLY A 7 -1.46 -6.13 -2.24
CA GLY A 7 -2.62 -5.33 -1.85
C GLY A 7 -2.74 -4.08 -2.70
N VAL A 8 -3.97 -3.62 -2.90
CA VAL A 8 -4.26 -2.39 -3.66
C VAL A 8 -5.02 -1.40 -2.78
N SER A 9 -4.77 -0.11 -2.98
CA SER A 9 -5.39 0.97 -2.22
C SER A 9 -5.15 0.78 -0.70
N LEU A 10 -6.19 0.67 0.11
CA LEU A 10 -6.03 0.38 1.55
C LEU A 10 -5.33 -0.96 1.78
N GLY A 11 -5.53 -1.94 0.91
CA GLY A 11 -4.77 -3.20 0.89
C GLY A 11 -3.27 -2.99 0.67
N GLY A 12 -2.90 -1.93 -0.05
CA GLY A 12 -1.50 -1.51 -0.22
C GLY A 12 -0.86 -0.98 1.06
N TYR A 13 -1.65 -0.62 2.05
CA TYR A 13 -1.21 -0.36 3.42
C TYR A 13 -1.14 -1.66 4.22
N TYR A 14 -2.20 -2.48 4.17
CA TYR A 14 -2.29 -3.70 4.99
C TYR A 14 -1.28 -4.77 4.57
N ALA A 15 -0.98 -4.91 3.29
CA ALA A 15 -0.02 -5.94 2.81
C ALA A 15 1.39 -5.72 3.36
N PRO A 16 1.99 -4.53 3.27
CA PRO A 16 3.30 -4.30 3.88
C PRO A 16 3.27 -4.39 5.40
N ARG A 17 2.19 -3.97 6.06
CA ARG A 17 2.04 -4.11 7.51
C ARG A 17 2.02 -5.58 7.94
N ALA A 18 1.25 -6.40 7.22
CA ALA A 18 1.18 -7.84 7.49
C ALA A 18 2.56 -8.49 7.25
N ALA A 19 3.22 -8.15 6.15
CA ALA A 19 4.53 -8.71 5.83
C ALA A 19 5.60 -8.32 6.87
N ALA A 20 5.53 -7.11 7.42
CA ALA A 20 6.46 -6.67 8.47
C ALA A 20 6.38 -7.56 9.72
N ARG A 21 5.20 -8.10 10.02
CA ARG A 21 4.94 -8.91 11.21
C ARG A 21 4.88 -10.41 10.93
N GLU A 22 4.77 -10.82 9.67
CA GLU A 22 4.62 -12.22 9.29
C GLU A 22 5.79 -12.67 8.39
N PRO A 23 6.82 -13.27 8.99
CA PRO A 23 8.03 -13.65 8.23
C PRO A 23 7.79 -14.74 7.17
N ARG A 24 6.66 -15.44 7.20
CA ARG A 24 6.30 -16.40 6.17
C ARG A 24 5.93 -15.73 4.84
N LEU A 25 5.55 -14.45 4.87
CA LEU A 25 5.37 -13.65 3.65
C LEU A 25 6.75 -13.24 3.13
N ARG A 26 7.20 -13.89 2.06
CA ARG A 26 8.57 -13.77 1.54
C ARG A 26 8.77 -12.60 0.59
N ALA A 27 7.71 -12.06 0.05
CA ALA A 27 7.71 -10.87 -0.79
C ALA A 27 6.36 -10.18 -0.70
N VAL A 28 6.34 -8.87 -0.86
CA VAL A 28 5.10 -8.09 -0.82
C VAL A 28 5.09 -7.04 -1.92
N ALA A 29 3.92 -6.88 -2.56
CA ALA A 29 3.69 -5.81 -3.51
C ALA A 29 2.48 -4.98 -3.05
N GLY A 30 2.58 -3.66 -3.20
CA GLY A 30 1.50 -2.73 -2.90
C GLY A 30 1.25 -1.80 -4.08
N VAL A 31 -0.01 -1.56 -4.40
CA VAL A 31 -0.42 -0.64 -5.46
C VAL A 31 -1.23 0.50 -4.85
N SER A 32 -0.73 1.73 -4.98
CA SER A 32 -1.36 2.95 -4.45
C SER A 32 -1.67 2.87 -2.95
N GLY A 33 -0.77 2.29 -2.18
CA GLY A 33 -0.91 2.17 -0.73
C GLY A 33 -0.52 3.44 0.00
N ALA A 34 -1.20 3.74 1.11
CA ALA A 34 -0.84 4.83 2.00
C ALA A 34 0.24 4.37 2.99
N PHE A 35 1.15 5.27 3.33
CA PHE A 35 2.06 5.09 4.46
C PHE A 35 1.32 5.38 5.77
N ASN A 36 0.56 6.47 5.80
CA ASN A 36 -0.37 6.81 6.86
C ASN A 36 -1.72 7.17 6.24
N PHE A 37 -2.73 6.37 6.54
CA PHE A 37 -4.05 6.52 5.93
C PHE A 37 -4.74 7.83 6.32
N GLY A 38 -4.58 8.27 7.56
CA GLY A 38 -5.17 9.52 8.04
C GLY A 38 -4.61 10.78 7.38
N GLU A 39 -3.35 10.73 6.93
CA GLU A 39 -2.76 11.83 6.16
C GLU A 39 -3.42 12.00 4.78
N CYS A 40 -4.06 10.96 4.28
CA CYS A 40 -4.78 10.97 3.01
C CYS A 40 -6.25 11.39 3.14
N TRP A 41 -6.72 11.64 4.36
CA TRP A 41 -8.14 11.81 4.67
C TRP A 41 -8.87 12.82 3.77
N GLY A 42 -8.26 13.98 3.55
CA GLY A 42 -8.87 15.04 2.75
C GLY A 42 -9.09 14.69 1.28
N GLY A 43 -8.31 13.76 0.73
CA GLY A 43 -8.45 13.30 -0.66
C GLY A 43 -9.37 12.09 -0.82
N LEU A 44 -9.82 11.48 0.28
CA LEU A 44 -10.69 10.31 0.21
C LEU A 44 -12.10 10.69 -0.25
N PRO A 45 -12.74 9.86 -1.10
CA PRO A 45 -14.15 10.07 -1.45
C PRO A 45 -15.04 10.07 -0.21
N PRO A 46 -16.14 10.85 -0.19
CA PRO A 46 -17.06 10.89 0.96
C PRO A 46 -17.56 9.51 1.39
N LEU A 47 -17.91 8.64 0.44
CA LEU A 47 -18.38 7.29 0.76
C LEU A 47 -17.31 6.45 1.45
N THR A 48 -16.05 6.64 1.06
CA THR A 48 -14.92 5.95 1.71
C THR A 48 -14.77 6.41 3.16
N ARG A 49 -14.87 7.72 3.40
CA ARG A 49 -14.79 8.28 4.76
C ARG A 49 -15.96 7.80 5.62
N GLU A 50 -17.17 7.79 5.08
CA GLU A 50 -18.35 7.27 5.78
C GLU A 50 -18.20 5.79 6.13
N ALA A 51 -17.75 4.97 5.17
CA ALA A 51 -17.53 3.54 5.40
C ALA A 51 -16.47 3.32 6.49
N PHE A 52 -15.37 4.06 6.45
CA PHE A 52 -14.33 3.96 7.46
C PHE A 52 -14.85 4.38 8.84
N ALA A 53 -15.61 5.48 8.93
CA ALA A 53 -16.20 5.94 10.17
C ALA A 53 -17.14 4.88 10.76
N HIS A 54 -17.97 4.26 9.91
CA HIS A 54 -18.87 3.20 10.35
C HIS A 54 -18.12 1.97 10.87
N HIS A 55 -17.18 1.45 10.10
CA HIS A 55 -16.45 0.23 10.46
C HIS A 55 -15.48 0.43 11.62
N SER A 56 -14.96 1.63 11.82
CA SER A 56 -14.07 1.94 12.95
C SER A 56 -14.82 2.25 14.24
N GLY A 57 -16.14 2.40 14.19
CA GLY A 57 -16.95 2.80 15.33
C GLY A 57 -16.74 4.25 15.75
N ALA A 58 -16.38 5.12 14.80
CA ALA A 58 -16.14 6.53 15.07
C ALA A 58 -17.43 7.27 15.45
N GLU A 59 -17.32 8.19 16.37
CA GLU A 59 -18.46 9.01 16.86
C GLU A 59 -18.81 10.12 15.88
N ASP A 60 -17.80 10.65 15.17
CA ASP A 60 -17.94 11.71 14.18
C ASP A 60 -16.79 11.66 13.17
N GLU A 61 -16.74 12.61 12.24
CA GLU A 61 -15.71 12.65 11.19
C GLU A 61 -14.33 12.94 11.77
N GLU A 62 -14.23 13.79 12.78
CA GLU A 62 -12.96 14.09 13.43
C GLU A 62 -12.38 12.86 14.15
N ASP A 63 -13.23 12.12 14.85
CA ASP A 63 -12.86 10.87 15.49
C ASP A 63 -12.45 9.81 14.46
N ALA A 64 -13.16 9.74 13.33
CA ALA A 64 -12.80 8.84 12.22
C ALA A 64 -11.43 9.18 11.66
N ARG A 65 -11.12 10.44 11.45
CA ARG A 65 -9.80 10.88 10.98
C ARG A 65 -8.72 10.53 11.99
N SER A 66 -8.97 10.74 13.28
CA SER A 66 -8.03 10.36 14.34
C SER A 66 -7.74 8.87 14.34
N LYS A 67 -8.75 8.03 14.15
CA LYS A 67 -8.58 6.58 14.01
C LYS A 67 -7.82 6.22 12.74
N ALA A 68 -8.06 6.92 11.64
CA ALA A 68 -7.33 6.71 10.40
C ALA A 68 -5.83 7.04 10.55
N LEU A 69 -5.47 8.04 11.36
CA LEU A 69 -4.07 8.39 11.64
C LEU A 69 -3.32 7.29 12.40
N GLU A 70 -4.03 6.38 13.06
CA GLU A 70 -3.44 5.21 13.71
C GLU A 70 -3.03 4.12 12.70
N LEU A 71 -3.58 4.16 11.47
CA LEU A 71 -3.13 3.31 10.38
C LEU A 71 -1.84 3.90 9.80
N ASP A 72 -0.75 3.61 10.48
CA ASP A 72 0.57 4.20 10.25
C ASP A 72 1.62 3.08 10.16
N LEU A 73 2.41 3.08 9.10
CA LEU A 73 3.49 2.09 8.92
C LEU A 73 4.76 2.46 9.67
N ALA A 74 4.91 3.69 10.16
CA ALA A 74 6.12 4.14 10.82
C ALA A 74 6.61 3.18 11.94
N PRO A 75 5.72 2.63 12.80
CA PRO A 75 6.18 1.72 13.85
C PRO A 75 6.71 0.37 13.36
N VAL A 76 6.40 -0.05 12.14
CA VAL A 76 6.67 -1.42 11.67
C VAL A 76 7.52 -1.48 10.40
N ILE A 77 7.64 -0.39 9.63
CA ILE A 77 8.22 -0.44 8.29
C ILE A 77 9.68 -0.92 8.28
N ALA A 78 10.46 -0.61 9.30
CA ALA A 78 11.85 -1.05 9.42
C ALA A 78 11.98 -2.58 9.59
N GLU A 79 10.93 -3.26 10.02
CA GLU A 79 10.90 -4.71 10.16
C GLU A 79 10.57 -5.43 8.85
N LEU A 80 10.14 -4.69 7.82
CA LEU A 80 9.88 -5.25 6.49
C LEU A 80 11.18 -5.33 5.70
N ASP A 81 11.99 -6.34 5.99
CA ASP A 81 13.31 -6.56 5.39
C ASP A 81 13.27 -7.43 4.13
N ARG A 82 12.17 -8.10 3.86
CA ARG A 82 11.97 -8.89 2.64
C ARG A 82 11.67 -7.97 1.45
N PRO A 83 11.85 -8.47 0.21
CA PRO A 83 11.56 -7.67 -0.98
C PRO A 83 10.16 -7.07 -0.96
N ALA A 84 10.09 -5.76 -1.19
CA ALA A 84 8.84 -5.00 -1.19
C ALA A 84 8.79 -4.09 -2.43
N LEU A 85 7.81 -4.32 -3.30
CA LEU A 85 7.58 -3.51 -4.50
C LEU A 85 6.36 -2.62 -4.29
N MET A 86 6.56 -1.32 -4.39
CA MET A 86 5.47 -0.35 -4.31
C MET A 86 5.27 0.32 -5.66
N VAL A 87 4.05 0.27 -6.17
CA VAL A 87 3.66 0.78 -7.49
C VAL A 87 2.56 1.80 -7.32
N THR A 88 2.63 2.91 -8.03
CA THR A 88 1.56 3.90 -8.02
C THR A 88 1.52 4.72 -9.30
N GLY A 89 0.46 5.50 -9.46
CA GLY A 89 0.28 6.46 -10.52
C GLY A 89 0.45 7.88 -10.03
N LYS A 90 1.16 8.69 -10.81
CA LYS A 90 1.40 10.11 -10.47
C LYS A 90 0.12 10.94 -10.45
N ARG A 91 -0.91 10.49 -11.19
CA ARG A 91 -2.21 11.17 -11.28
C ARG A 91 -3.21 10.66 -10.25
N ASP A 92 -2.76 9.89 -9.27
CA ASP A 92 -3.61 9.43 -8.17
C ASP A 92 -4.09 10.64 -7.35
N ARG A 93 -5.42 10.84 -7.30
CA ARG A 93 -6.06 11.94 -6.58
C ARG A 93 -6.62 11.51 -5.21
N ILE A 94 -6.53 10.23 -4.89
CA ILE A 94 -7.06 9.66 -3.65
C ILE A 94 -5.93 9.46 -2.66
N ILE A 95 -4.90 8.72 -3.06
CA ILE A 95 -3.69 8.51 -2.26
C ILE A 95 -2.53 9.22 -2.96
N PRO A 96 -1.98 10.28 -2.39
CA PRO A 96 -0.81 10.95 -2.98
C PRO A 96 0.32 9.94 -3.24
N TRP A 97 0.92 10.00 -4.43
CA TRP A 97 1.94 9.03 -4.83
C TRP A 97 3.14 9.02 -3.87
N GLU A 98 3.40 10.13 -3.21
CA GLU A 98 4.47 10.28 -2.21
C GLU A 98 4.28 9.33 -1.02
N GLN A 99 3.04 9.04 -0.67
CA GLN A 99 2.71 8.08 0.39
C GLN A 99 3.23 6.68 0.02
N THR A 100 2.96 6.24 -1.19
CA THR A 100 3.41 4.94 -1.69
C THR A 100 4.93 4.89 -1.83
N LYS A 101 5.52 5.98 -2.31
CA LYS A 101 6.99 6.11 -2.39
C LYS A 101 7.64 5.97 -1.03
N ARG A 102 7.06 6.58 0.00
CA ARG A 102 7.59 6.53 1.36
C ARG A 102 7.68 5.10 1.88
N ILE A 103 6.72 4.25 1.55
CA ILE A 103 6.79 2.83 1.94
C ILE A 103 8.04 2.18 1.35
N ALA A 104 8.28 2.38 0.05
CA ALA A 104 9.45 1.83 -0.63
C ALA A 104 10.76 2.40 -0.09
N ASP A 105 10.79 3.70 0.20
CA ASP A 105 11.99 4.38 0.69
C ASP A 105 12.39 3.93 2.10
N GLU A 106 11.41 3.68 2.97
CA GLU A 106 11.67 3.32 4.36
C GLU A 106 11.76 1.81 4.61
N ALA A 107 11.23 0.98 3.70
CA ALA A 107 11.43 -0.47 3.78
C ALA A 107 12.89 -0.81 3.40
N PRO A 108 13.60 -1.65 4.19
CA PRO A 108 15.00 -1.98 3.93
C PRO A 108 15.30 -2.51 2.52
N ASN A 109 14.38 -3.27 1.91
CA ASN A 109 14.51 -3.79 0.55
C ASN A 109 13.34 -3.32 -0.33
N GLY A 110 13.01 -2.04 -0.22
CA GLY A 110 11.94 -1.42 -1.01
C GLY A 110 12.36 -1.07 -2.42
N GLN A 111 11.44 -1.29 -3.36
CA GLN A 111 11.54 -0.87 -4.76
C GLN A 111 10.30 -0.05 -5.10
N PHE A 112 10.44 0.96 -5.95
CA PHE A 112 9.37 1.87 -6.31
C PHE A 112 9.22 2.00 -7.82
N VAL A 113 7.97 1.91 -8.30
CA VAL A 113 7.63 2.15 -9.71
C VAL A 113 6.52 3.19 -9.77
N LEU A 114 6.79 4.30 -10.45
CA LEU A 114 5.82 5.37 -10.69
C LEU A 114 5.44 5.41 -12.16
N TYR A 115 4.14 5.27 -12.45
CA TYR A 115 3.61 5.50 -13.78
C TYR A 115 3.10 6.93 -13.89
N GLU A 116 3.71 7.73 -14.76
CA GLU A 116 3.37 9.16 -14.94
C GLU A 116 1.90 9.37 -15.33
N GLU A 117 1.34 8.45 -16.13
CA GLU A 117 -0.05 8.50 -16.60
C GLU A 117 -1.04 7.77 -15.70
N GLY A 118 -0.58 7.06 -14.69
CA GLY A 118 -1.43 6.22 -13.83
C GLY A 118 -2.32 7.03 -12.89
N ASN A 119 -3.59 6.64 -12.78
CA ASN A 119 -4.52 7.15 -11.79
C ASN A 119 -4.48 6.30 -10.51
N HIS A 120 -5.48 6.46 -9.61
CA HIS A 120 -5.57 5.64 -8.40
C HIS A 120 -5.62 4.14 -8.76
N VAL A 121 -4.75 3.37 -8.12
CA VAL A 121 -4.48 1.94 -8.36
C VAL A 121 -4.15 1.62 -9.82
N CYS A 122 -3.74 2.61 -10.60
CA CYS A 122 -3.42 2.47 -12.03
C CYS A 122 -4.55 1.81 -12.83
N ASN A 123 -5.81 2.06 -12.48
CA ASN A 123 -6.98 1.46 -13.13
C ASN A 123 -7.08 1.78 -14.62
N ASN A 124 -6.49 2.89 -15.07
CA ASN A 124 -6.47 3.27 -16.48
C ASN A 124 -5.37 2.55 -17.27
N ILE A 125 -4.43 1.88 -16.62
CA ILE A 125 -3.31 1.18 -17.27
C ILE A 125 -3.06 -0.21 -16.67
N PRO A 126 -4.10 -1.05 -16.51
CA PRO A 126 -3.94 -2.36 -15.89
C PRO A 126 -2.99 -3.27 -16.67
N TYR A 127 -2.91 -3.11 -17.97
CA TYR A 127 -2.01 -3.86 -18.85
C TYR A 127 -0.52 -3.57 -18.59
N LYS A 128 -0.20 -2.48 -17.87
CA LYS A 128 1.17 -2.15 -17.49
C LYS A 128 1.52 -2.70 -16.11
N TYR A 129 0.73 -2.36 -15.08
CA TYR A 129 1.13 -2.68 -13.71
C TYR A 129 0.86 -4.14 -13.32
N ARG A 130 -0.22 -4.75 -13.82
CA ARG A 130 -0.57 -6.14 -13.45
C ARG A 130 0.49 -7.14 -13.85
N PRO A 131 0.99 -7.15 -15.11
CA PRO A 131 2.09 -8.03 -15.48
C PRO A 131 3.37 -7.73 -14.70
N LEU A 132 3.68 -6.44 -14.48
CA LEU A 132 4.86 -6.06 -13.72
C LEU A 132 4.85 -6.66 -12.31
N VAL A 133 3.74 -6.51 -11.60
CA VAL A 133 3.59 -7.01 -10.22
C VAL A 133 3.62 -8.54 -10.20
N ALA A 134 2.88 -9.18 -11.12
CA ALA A 134 2.82 -10.65 -11.19
C ALA A 134 4.19 -11.25 -11.49
N ASP A 135 4.92 -10.71 -12.47
CA ASP A 135 6.25 -11.20 -12.84
C ASP A 135 7.26 -10.96 -11.72
N TRP A 136 7.19 -9.80 -11.07
CA TRP A 136 8.07 -9.48 -9.94
C TRP A 136 7.85 -10.45 -8.78
N LEU A 137 6.59 -10.69 -8.38
CA LEU A 137 6.26 -11.65 -7.31
C LEU A 137 6.73 -13.06 -7.67
N ALA A 138 6.47 -13.52 -8.89
CA ALA A 138 6.91 -14.83 -9.33
C ALA A 138 8.44 -14.97 -9.23
N LYS A 139 9.17 -13.98 -9.69
CA LYS A 139 10.64 -13.98 -9.63
C LYS A 139 11.15 -14.01 -8.18
N GLU A 140 10.60 -13.17 -7.31
CA GLU A 140 11.05 -13.11 -5.92
C GLU A 140 10.71 -14.39 -5.15
N LEU A 141 9.57 -15.00 -5.43
CA LEU A 141 9.18 -16.25 -4.77
C LEU A 141 9.94 -17.47 -5.31
N ASP A 142 10.26 -17.49 -6.60
CA ASP A 142 11.08 -18.58 -7.20
C ASP A 142 12.50 -18.58 -6.66
N GLY A 143 13.03 -17.42 -6.27
CA GLY A 143 14.34 -17.30 -5.65
C GLY A 143 14.43 -17.82 -4.23
N VAL A 144 13.30 -18.21 -3.62
CA VAL A 144 13.20 -18.74 -2.26
C VAL A 144 13.02 -20.25 -2.34
N GLY A 145 14.12 -20.93 -2.48
CA GLY A 145 14.16 -22.39 -2.59
C GLY A 145 13.89 -23.10 -1.27
#